data_381c9a7878392ba810181ae0e16bcb77
#
_entry.id   381c9a7878392ba810181ae0e16bcb77
#
_cell.length_a   1.000
_cell.length_b   1.000
_cell.length_c   1.000
_cell.angle_alpha   90.00
_cell.angle_beta   90.00
_cell.angle_gamma   90.00
#
_symmetry.space_group_name_H-M   'P 1'
#
loop_
_entity.id
_entity.type
_entity.pdbx_description
1 polymer ?
#
loop_
_entity_poly.entity_id
_entity_poly.type
_entity_poly.pdbx_seq_one_letter_code
_entity_poly.pdbx_strand_id
1 'polypeptide(L)'
;MNTSYRSRWFDVCWCACYTLHEIDETGAYLSMENKQELYLRINRQIQSVLEGCELPLTAMANTCAILYSELPGLNWAGFYLMHRGELVLGPFQGKVACMKIAVGKGVCGTAVATGAVQRVADVHQFPGHIACDSASQSEIVVPLSVRGEIIGVLDIDSPLLNRFDETDQQGLEETCRILMNAVDWTGGLLP
;
A
#
# COMPACT_ATOMS: atom_id res chain seq x y z
N MET A 1 17.98 -6.37 -46.34
CA MET A 1 17.65 -5.16 -45.57
C MET A 1 17.23 -5.63 -44.20
N ASN A 2 18.17 -5.47 -43.26
CA ASN A 2 18.14 -6.10 -41.95
C ASN A 2 17.86 -4.97 -40.95
N THR A 3 16.69 -4.91 -40.35
CA THR A 3 16.39 -3.99 -39.27
C THR A 3 16.13 -4.76 -38.00
N SER A 4 17.18 -4.81 -37.19
CA SER A 4 17.17 -5.36 -35.85
C SER A 4 16.36 -4.47 -34.91
N TYR A 5 15.15 -4.91 -34.52
CA TYR A 5 14.50 -4.43 -33.32
C TYR A 5 15.18 -5.08 -32.10
N ARG A 6 16.15 -4.41 -31.53
CA ARG A 6 16.64 -4.72 -30.17
C ARG A 6 15.65 -4.07 -29.19
N SER A 7 14.87 -4.91 -28.55
CA SER A 7 14.00 -4.56 -27.45
C SER A 7 14.83 -4.07 -26.25
N ARG A 8 14.64 -2.82 -25.87
CA ARG A 8 15.26 -2.12 -24.72
C ARG A 8 14.60 -2.50 -23.38
N TRP A 9 13.99 -3.66 -23.28
CA TRP A 9 13.15 -4.05 -22.14
C TRP A 9 13.86 -4.93 -21.11
N PHE A 10 15.15 -5.23 -21.26
CA PHE A 10 15.85 -6.17 -20.36
C PHE A 10 16.88 -5.56 -19.41
N ASP A 11 17.17 -4.26 -19.46
CA ASP A 11 18.27 -3.70 -18.69
C ASP A 11 17.86 -2.94 -17.42
N VAL A 12 16.58 -2.93 -17.03
CA VAL A 12 16.13 -2.16 -15.84
C VAL A 12 15.69 -3.03 -14.66
N CYS A 13 15.61 -4.35 -14.80
CA CYS A 13 14.94 -5.18 -13.80
C CYS A 13 15.85 -6.05 -12.91
N TRP A 14 17.17 -5.86 -12.88
CA TRP A 14 18.05 -6.76 -12.11
C TRP A 14 19.16 -6.08 -11.30
N CYS A 15 18.92 -4.92 -10.76
CA CYS A 15 19.88 -4.31 -9.83
C CYS A 15 19.22 -3.48 -8.74
N ALA A 16 18.23 -4.04 -8.06
CA ALA A 16 17.72 -3.44 -6.84
C ALA A 16 17.57 -4.50 -5.76
N CYS A 17 18.55 -4.48 -4.84
CA CYS A 17 18.33 -4.65 -3.42
C CYS A 17 18.07 -6.05 -2.89
N TYR A 18 19.08 -6.89 -2.93
CA TYR A 18 19.40 -7.56 -1.67
C TYR A 18 20.34 -6.59 -0.92
N THR A 19 19.80 -5.77 -0.02
CA THR A 19 20.62 -5.19 1.05
C THR A 19 21.10 -6.34 1.90
N LEU A 20 22.34 -6.78 1.64
CA LEU A 20 23.10 -7.61 2.57
C LEU A 20 23.10 -6.82 3.89
N HIS A 21 22.46 -7.36 4.90
CA HIS A 21 22.63 -6.88 6.26
C HIS A 21 24.08 -7.14 6.64
N GLU A 22 24.92 -6.13 6.55
CA GLU A 22 26.28 -6.21 7.08
C GLU A 22 26.17 -6.30 8.60
N ILE A 23 26.56 -7.44 9.12
CA ILE A 23 26.78 -7.67 10.55
C ILE A 23 28.22 -7.21 10.81
N ASP A 24 28.42 -6.30 11.76
CA ASP A 24 29.76 -5.92 12.18
C ASP A 24 30.49 -7.09 12.87
N GLU A 25 31.79 -6.95 13.08
CA GLU A 25 32.65 -7.96 13.72
C GLU A 25 32.22 -8.31 15.15
N THR A 26 31.28 -7.60 15.74
CA THR A 26 30.73 -7.81 17.10
C THR A 26 29.37 -8.50 17.09
N GLY A 27 28.78 -8.77 15.89
CA GLY A 27 27.44 -9.37 15.74
C GLY A 27 26.29 -8.40 15.97
N ALA A 28 26.54 -7.10 16.06
CA ALA A 28 25.51 -6.08 16.17
C ALA A 28 25.00 -5.67 14.79
N TYR A 29 23.67 -5.56 14.64
CA TYR A 29 23.04 -5.00 13.46
C TYR A 29 23.48 -3.54 13.29
N LEU A 30 24.22 -3.25 12.21
CA LEU A 30 24.53 -1.87 11.84
C LEU A 30 23.23 -1.12 11.55
N SER A 31 23.01 -0.10 12.38
CA SER A 31 21.94 0.91 12.37
C SER A 31 20.63 0.48 11.69
N MET A 32 19.65 0.13 12.51
CA MET A 32 18.27 0.04 12.02
C MET A 32 17.92 1.37 11.36
N GLU A 33 17.67 1.32 10.05
CA GLU A 33 17.07 2.42 9.30
C GLU A 33 15.87 2.93 10.12
N ASN A 34 15.82 4.21 10.44
CA ASN A 34 14.68 4.74 11.17
C ASN A 34 13.45 4.75 10.23
N LYS A 35 12.24 4.74 10.80
CA LYS A 35 11.01 4.68 10.01
C LYS A 35 10.91 5.77 8.95
N GLN A 36 11.40 6.98 9.20
CA GLN A 36 11.36 8.07 8.23
C GLN A 36 12.25 7.78 7.03
N GLU A 37 13.47 7.29 7.25
CA GLU A 37 14.38 6.88 6.19
C GLU A 37 13.81 5.71 5.37
N LEU A 38 13.22 4.72 6.06
CA LEU A 38 12.52 3.60 5.43
C LEU A 38 11.42 4.09 4.48
N TYR A 39 10.51 4.97 4.94
CA TYR A 39 9.47 5.51 4.07
C TYR A 39 10.00 6.38 2.95
N LEU A 40 11.06 7.16 3.17
CA LEU A 40 11.72 7.92 2.10
C LEU A 40 12.27 6.99 1.01
N ARG A 41 12.88 5.87 1.38
CA ARG A 41 13.38 4.87 0.44
C ARG A 41 12.25 4.18 -0.31
N ILE A 42 11.23 3.69 0.39
CA ILE A 42 10.05 3.04 -0.19
C ILE A 42 9.35 3.97 -1.19
N ASN A 43 9.11 5.21 -0.80
CA ASN A 43 8.42 6.19 -1.64
C ASN A 43 9.21 6.56 -2.89
N ARG A 44 10.54 6.65 -2.82
CA ARG A 44 11.40 6.80 -4.00
C ARG A 44 11.34 5.58 -4.92
N GLN A 45 11.33 4.39 -4.36
CA GLN A 45 11.21 3.14 -5.12
C GLN A 45 9.86 3.08 -5.85
N ILE A 46 8.75 3.37 -5.17
CA ILE A 46 7.42 3.43 -5.76
C ILE A 46 7.39 4.47 -6.88
N GLN A 47 7.89 5.68 -6.64
CA GLN A 47 7.94 6.74 -7.66
C GLN A 47 8.69 6.29 -8.91
N SER A 48 9.85 5.65 -8.75
CA SER A 48 10.66 5.13 -9.86
C SER A 48 9.96 4.00 -10.63
N VAL A 49 9.31 3.06 -9.92
CA VAL A 49 8.58 1.95 -10.55
C VAL A 49 7.34 2.42 -11.31
N LEU A 50 6.71 3.49 -10.84
CA LEU A 50 5.52 4.06 -11.47
C LEU A 50 5.85 5.06 -12.59
N GLU A 51 7.11 5.37 -12.86
CA GLU A 51 7.51 6.26 -13.95
C GLU A 51 7.07 5.68 -15.30
N GLY A 52 6.23 6.42 -16.04
CA GLY A 52 5.66 5.98 -17.31
C GLY A 52 4.57 4.90 -17.20
N CYS A 53 4.07 4.60 -15.99
CA CYS A 53 2.91 3.73 -15.81
C CYS A 53 1.64 4.44 -16.26
N GLU A 54 0.86 3.80 -17.15
CA GLU A 54 -0.38 4.38 -17.69
C GLU A 54 -1.65 3.81 -17.01
N LEU A 55 -1.53 2.62 -16.38
CA LEU A 55 -2.69 1.88 -15.90
C LEU A 55 -2.80 1.92 -14.36
N PRO A 56 -3.90 2.45 -13.81
CA PRO A 56 -4.15 2.48 -12.38
C PRO A 56 -4.00 1.12 -11.68
N LEU A 57 -4.55 0.06 -12.28
CA LEU A 57 -4.46 -1.30 -11.74
C LEU A 57 -3.01 -1.79 -11.60
N THR A 58 -2.18 -1.53 -12.61
CA THR A 58 -0.75 -1.88 -12.59
C THR A 58 0.01 -1.10 -11.53
N ALA A 59 -0.27 0.21 -11.41
CA ALA A 59 0.31 1.06 -10.40
C ALA A 59 -0.01 0.57 -8.97
N MET A 60 -1.29 0.27 -8.70
CA MET A 60 -1.71 -0.28 -7.41
C MET A 60 -1.07 -1.64 -7.10
N ALA A 61 -1.00 -2.55 -8.07
CA ALA A 61 -0.41 -3.88 -7.88
C ALA A 61 1.07 -3.80 -7.49
N ASN A 62 1.86 -2.96 -8.18
CA ASN A 62 3.25 -2.73 -7.85
C ASN A 62 3.42 -2.03 -6.50
N THR A 63 2.57 -1.05 -6.18
CA THR A 63 2.59 -0.38 -4.88
C THR A 63 2.32 -1.36 -3.74
N CYS A 64 1.32 -2.25 -3.85
CA CYS A 64 1.07 -3.29 -2.85
C CYS A 64 2.27 -4.22 -2.67
N ALA A 65 2.89 -4.65 -3.77
CA ALA A 65 4.04 -5.55 -3.72
C ALA A 65 5.23 -4.92 -2.99
N ILE A 66 5.52 -3.65 -3.27
CA ILE A 66 6.60 -2.90 -2.61
C ILE A 66 6.29 -2.72 -1.13
N LEU A 67 5.10 -2.22 -0.77
CA LEU A 67 4.72 -2.00 0.62
C LEU A 67 4.79 -3.29 1.44
N TYR A 68 4.25 -4.39 0.90
CA TYR A 68 4.23 -5.68 1.58
C TYR A 68 5.63 -6.27 1.77
N SER A 69 6.54 -6.07 0.81
CA SER A 69 7.91 -6.60 0.89
C SER A 69 8.85 -5.77 1.75
N GLU A 70 8.65 -4.44 1.80
CA GLU A 70 9.58 -3.51 2.42
C GLU A 70 9.19 -3.09 3.84
N LEU A 71 7.88 -3.08 4.17
CA LEU A 71 7.42 -2.74 5.51
C LEU A 71 7.40 -3.98 6.40
N PRO A 72 8.15 -3.97 7.51
CA PRO A 72 8.18 -5.12 8.41
C PRO A 72 6.89 -5.25 9.24
N GLY A 73 6.52 -6.50 9.54
CA GLY A 73 5.43 -6.80 10.46
C GLY A 73 4.04 -6.60 9.88
N LEU A 74 3.87 -6.79 8.56
CA LEU A 74 2.57 -6.81 7.90
C LEU A 74 2.10 -8.24 7.65
N ASN A 75 0.78 -8.45 7.65
CA ASN A 75 0.15 -9.65 7.13
C ASN A 75 -0.74 -9.38 5.92
N TRP A 76 -1.05 -8.12 5.63
CA TRP A 76 -1.81 -7.73 4.45
C TRP A 76 -1.50 -6.29 4.03
N ALA A 77 -1.50 -6.03 2.72
CA ALA A 77 -1.42 -4.68 2.15
C ALA A 77 -2.14 -4.66 0.80
N GLY A 78 -3.12 -3.77 0.63
CA GLY A 78 -3.91 -3.76 -0.57
C GLY A 78 -4.84 -2.56 -0.71
N PHE A 79 -5.63 -2.61 -1.76
CA PHE A 79 -6.60 -1.57 -2.09
C PHE A 79 -8.01 -2.10 -2.10
N TYR A 80 -8.93 -1.30 -1.59
CA TYR A 80 -10.35 -1.42 -1.88
C TYR A 80 -10.81 -0.21 -2.68
N LEU A 81 -11.62 -0.44 -3.71
CA LEU A 81 -12.02 0.55 -4.69
C LEU A 81 -13.53 0.81 -4.62
N MET A 82 -13.93 2.05 -4.71
CA MET A 82 -15.36 2.41 -4.75
C MET A 82 -16.00 1.93 -6.06
N HIS A 83 -17.02 1.11 -5.93
CA HIS A 83 -17.85 0.65 -7.04
C HIS A 83 -19.31 0.57 -6.63
N ARG A 84 -20.20 1.34 -7.30
CA ARG A 84 -21.66 1.36 -7.04
C ARG A 84 -22.04 1.59 -5.57
N GLY A 85 -21.28 2.43 -4.87
CA GLY A 85 -21.57 2.80 -3.48
C GLY A 85 -21.05 1.87 -2.41
N GLU A 86 -20.23 0.87 -2.76
CA GLU A 86 -19.53 -0.02 -1.83
C GLU A 86 -18.04 -0.13 -2.19
N LEU A 87 -17.21 -0.56 -1.26
CA LEU A 87 -15.82 -0.89 -1.49
C LEU A 87 -15.72 -2.33 -2.04
N VAL A 88 -14.97 -2.50 -3.12
CA VAL A 88 -14.69 -3.81 -3.76
C VAL A 88 -13.19 -4.06 -3.70
N LEU A 89 -12.80 -5.30 -3.43
CA LEU A 89 -11.41 -5.72 -3.36
C LEU A 89 -10.68 -5.42 -4.67
N GLY A 90 -9.58 -4.70 -4.56
CA GLY A 90 -8.62 -4.38 -5.61
C GLY A 90 -7.34 -5.23 -5.52
N PRO A 91 -6.21 -4.76 -6.08
CA PRO A 91 -4.91 -5.41 -5.93
C PRO A 91 -4.47 -5.47 -4.48
N PHE A 92 -3.88 -6.60 -4.06
CA PHE A 92 -3.38 -6.81 -2.70
C PHE A 92 -2.25 -7.85 -2.65
N GLN A 93 -1.57 -7.89 -1.50
CA GLN A 93 -0.63 -8.91 -1.07
C GLN A 93 -1.06 -9.42 0.31
N GLY A 94 -0.97 -10.72 0.53
CA GLY A 94 -1.39 -11.37 1.76
C GLY A 94 -2.39 -12.50 1.51
N LYS A 95 -3.14 -12.87 2.55
CA LYS A 95 -4.20 -13.89 2.45
C LYS A 95 -5.44 -13.33 1.75
N VAL A 96 -6.34 -14.24 1.35
CA VAL A 96 -7.66 -13.89 0.81
C VAL A 96 -8.42 -12.96 1.78
N ALA A 97 -9.14 -11.99 1.24
CA ALA A 97 -9.82 -10.95 2.00
C ALA A 97 -11.31 -10.82 1.60
N CYS A 98 -12.03 -9.97 2.29
CA CYS A 98 -13.44 -9.70 2.01
C CYS A 98 -13.58 -9.13 0.59
N MET A 99 -14.49 -9.68 -0.22
CA MET A 99 -14.68 -9.18 -1.59
C MET A 99 -15.35 -7.81 -1.65
N LYS A 100 -16.15 -7.46 -0.63
CA LYS A 100 -16.93 -6.22 -0.57
C LYS A 100 -17.07 -5.72 0.86
N ILE A 101 -17.02 -4.41 1.03
CA ILE A 101 -17.22 -3.73 2.32
C ILE A 101 -18.16 -2.56 2.10
N ALA A 102 -19.23 -2.48 2.89
CA ALA A 102 -20.17 -1.36 2.82
C ALA A 102 -19.54 -0.09 3.43
N VAL A 103 -19.85 1.07 2.87
CA VAL A 103 -19.46 2.37 3.43
C VAL A 103 -19.98 2.50 4.86
N GLY A 104 -19.11 2.95 5.77
CA GLY A 104 -19.39 3.05 7.21
C GLY A 104 -19.30 1.73 7.98
N LYS A 105 -18.83 0.64 7.36
CA LYS A 105 -18.62 -0.66 8.03
C LYS A 105 -17.14 -1.03 8.07
N GLY A 106 -16.71 -1.57 9.21
CA GLY A 106 -15.31 -1.87 9.47
C GLY A 106 -14.43 -0.62 9.41
N VAL A 107 -13.12 -0.81 9.39
CA VAL A 107 -12.15 0.30 9.35
C VAL A 107 -12.14 0.95 7.97
N CYS A 108 -12.05 0.16 6.91
CA CYS A 108 -12.09 0.65 5.52
C CYS A 108 -13.36 1.45 5.20
N GLY A 109 -14.54 0.91 5.54
CA GLY A 109 -15.79 1.60 5.32
C GLY A 109 -15.93 2.88 6.14
N THR A 110 -15.35 2.92 7.34
CA THR A 110 -15.30 4.12 8.19
C THR A 110 -14.38 5.18 7.58
N ALA A 111 -13.21 4.78 7.06
CA ALA A 111 -12.30 5.69 6.36
C ALA A 111 -13.00 6.41 5.19
N VAL A 112 -13.78 5.66 4.38
CA VAL A 112 -14.57 6.26 3.29
C VAL A 112 -15.64 7.20 3.84
N ALA A 113 -16.39 6.79 4.86
CA ALA A 113 -17.51 7.58 5.39
C ALA A 113 -17.06 8.91 6.04
N THR A 114 -15.86 8.91 6.64
CA THR A 114 -15.30 10.09 7.33
C THR A 114 -14.37 10.91 6.44
N GLY A 115 -13.85 10.33 5.35
CA GLY A 115 -12.83 10.95 4.52
C GLY A 115 -11.48 11.13 5.24
N ALA A 116 -11.22 10.37 6.30
CA ALA A 116 -10.06 10.53 7.17
C ALA A 116 -9.32 9.20 7.35
N VAL A 117 -8.00 9.29 7.53
CA VAL A 117 -7.17 8.14 7.88
C VAL A 117 -7.70 7.49 9.16
N GLN A 118 -7.81 6.17 9.13
CA GLN A 118 -8.11 5.38 10.31
C GLN A 118 -6.83 4.65 10.74
N ARG A 119 -6.36 4.93 11.95
CA ARG A 119 -5.20 4.25 12.56
C ARG A 119 -5.67 3.54 13.82
N VAL A 120 -5.77 2.22 13.73
CA VAL A 120 -6.38 1.36 14.74
C VAL A 120 -5.31 0.54 15.44
N ALA A 121 -5.10 0.80 16.72
CA ALA A 121 -4.10 0.13 17.55
C ALA A 121 -4.45 -1.32 17.89
N ASP A 122 -5.75 -1.60 18.05
CA ASP A 122 -6.33 -2.92 18.30
C ASP A 122 -7.68 -3.03 17.57
N VAL A 123 -7.69 -3.83 16.50
CA VAL A 123 -8.89 -4.02 15.66
C VAL A 123 -10.04 -4.68 16.40
N HIS A 124 -9.77 -5.45 17.46
CA HIS A 124 -10.80 -6.10 18.26
C HIS A 124 -11.59 -5.11 19.13
N GLN A 125 -11.02 -3.92 19.37
CA GLN A 125 -11.68 -2.83 20.08
C GLN A 125 -12.38 -1.85 19.13
N PHE A 126 -12.22 -1.99 17.80
CA PHE A 126 -12.84 -1.10 16.82
C PHE A 126 -14.32 -1.47 16.62
N PRO A 127 -15.26 -0.52 16.84
CA PRO A 127 -16.70 -0.82 16.72
C PRO A 127 -17.08 -1.28 15.31
N GLY A 128 -17.66 -2.47 15.21
CA GLY A 128 -18.09 -3.02 13.92
C GLY A 128 -16.96 -3.51 13.02
N HIS A 129 -15.78 -3.79 13.58
CA HIS A 129 -14.66 -4.40 12.86
C HIS A 129 -15.09 -5.64 12.09
N ILE A 130 -14.64 -5.77 10.85
CA ILE A 130 -14.86 -6.93 9.98
C ILE A 130 -13.54 -7.68 9.89
N ALA A 131 -13.43 -8.83 10.58
CA ALA A 131 -12.23 -9.66 10.56
C ALA A 131 -12.09 -10.38 9.22
N CYS A 132 -11.32 -9.83 8.28
CA CYS A 132 -10.98 -10.51 7.02
C CYS A 132 -9.86 -11.54 7.23
N ASP A 133 -8.87 -11.26 8.10
CA ASP A 133 -7.89 -12.23 8.63
C ASP A 133 -7.90 -12.17 10.15
N SER A 134 -8.08 -13.33 10.79
CA SER A 134 -8.04 -13.45 12.26
C SER A 134 -6.65 -13.19 12.87
N ALA A 135 -5.60 -13.11 12.05
CA ALA A 135 -4.26 -12.79 12.51
C ALA A 135 -4.02 -11.28 12.65
N SER A 136 -4.83 -10.42 12.01
CA SER A 136 -4.70 -8.97 12.10
C SER A 136 -5.06 -8.47 13.50
N GLN A 137 -4.19 -7.65 14.07
CA GLN A 137 -4.37 -7.04 15.38
C GLN A 137 -4.38 -5.52 15.33
N SER A 138 -3.68 -4.90 14.40
CA SER A 138 -3.76 -3.46 14.13
C SER A 138 -3.89 -3.21 12.63
N GLU A 139 -4.45 -2.05 12.28
CA GLU A 139 -4.78 -1.71 10.89
C GLU A 139 -4.60 -0.20 10.67
N ILE A 140 -4.16 0.17 9.48
CA ILE A 140 -4.16 1.56 9.03
C ILE A 140 -4.79 1.65 7.63
N VAL A 141 -5.75 2.56 7.50
CA VAL A 141 -6.48 2.78 6.25
C VAL A 141 -6.36 4.24 5.81
N VAL A 142 -5.86 4.46 4.59
CA VAL A 142 -5.68 5.79 4.00
C VAL A 142 -6.65 5.98 2.83
N PRO A 143 -7.59 6.95 2.89
CA PRO A 143 -8.49 7.23 1.78
C PRO A 143 -7.74 7.75 0.54
N LEU A 144 -8.19 7.30 -0.63
CA LEU A 144 -7.72 7.77 -1.94
C LEU A 144 -8.78 8.66 -2.56
N SER A 145 -8.40 9.87 -2.97
CA SER A 145 -9.34 10.81 -3.56
C SER A 145 -8.88 11.39 -4.89
N VAL A 146 -9.83 11.60 -5.80
CA VAL A 146 -9.64 12.31 -7.07
C VAL A 146 -10.63 13.47 -7.10
N ARG A 147 -10.14 14.68 -7.25
CA ARG A 147 -10.97 15.91 -7.33
C ARG A 147 -11.97 16.06 -6.17
N GLY A 148 -11.58 15.56 -4.98
CA GLY A 148 -12.41 15.63 -3.78
C GLY A 148 -13.40 14.47 -3.60
N GLU A 149 -13.48 13.54 -4.53
CA GLU A 149 -14.28 12.31 -4.40
C GLU A 149 -13.40 11.14 -3.98
N ILE A 150 -13.83 10.37 -2.98
CA ILE A 150 -13.11 9.17 -2.54
C ILE A 150 -13.38 8.06 -3.55
N ILE A 151 -12.29 7.55 -4.15
CA ILE A 151 -12.32 6.48 -5.15
C ILE A 151 -11.93 5.11 -4.58
N GLY A 152 -11.45 5.07 -3.34
CA GLY A 152 -11.02 3.85 -2.67
C GLY A 152 -10.21 4.14 -1.42
N VAL A 153 -9.56 3.10 -0.92
CA VAL A 153 -8.66 3.17 0.23
C VAL A 153 -7.43 2.31 -0.03
N LEU A 154 -6.29 2.71 0.54
CA LEU A 154 -5.16 1.83 0.84
C LEU A 154 -5.37 1.29 2.24
N ASP A 155 -5.34 -0.02 2.39
CA ASP A 155 -5.56 -0.76 3.62
C ASP A 155 -4.33 -1.61 3.94
N ILE A 156 -3.83 -1.55 5.17
CA ILE A 156 -2.66 -2.29 5.63
C ILE A 156 -2.90 -2.87 7.01
N ASP A 157 -2.75 -4.18 7.11
CA ASP A 157 -2.91 -4.93 8.35
C ASP A 157 -1.58 -5.44 8.93
N SER A 158 -1.55 -5.56 10.25
CA SER A 158 -0.45 -6.14 10.99
C SER A 158 -0.91 -7.15 12.03
N PRO A 159 -0.16 -8.26 12.24
CA PRO A 159 -0.41 -9.19 13.33
C PRO A 159 0.11 -8.67 14.69
N LEU A 160 0.64 -7.46 14.73
CA LEU A 160 1.14 -6.82 15.93
C LEU A 160 0.15 -5.76 16.41
N LEU A 161 -0.10 -5.69 17.72
CA LEU A 161 -0.84 -4.57 18.31
C LEU A 161 -0.05 -3.27 18.16
N ASN A 162 -0.77 -2.18 17.92
CA ASN A 162 -0.20 -0.82 17.87
C ASN A 162 1.01 -0.69 16.93
N ARG A 163 1.00 -1.40 15.79
CA ARG A 163 2.11 -1.40 14.83
C ARG A 163 2.29 -0.04 14.16
N PHE A 164 1.20 0.66 13.91
CA PHE A 164 1.19 1.90 13.12
C PHE A 164 1.20 3.14 14.02
N ASP A 165 2.19 4.02 13.83
CA ASP A 165 2.32 5.31 14.50
C ASP A 165 2.13 6.48 13.53
N GLU A 166 2.43 7.70 13.97
CA GLU A 166 2.30 8.91 13.16
C GLU A 166 3.25 8.91 11.96
N THR A 167 4.45 8.33 12.11
CA THR A 167 5.43 8.23 11.01
C THR A 167 4.94 7.28 9.92
N ASP A 168 4.30 6.17 10.32
CA ASP A 168 3.67 5.25 9.36
C ASP A 168 2.55 5.96 8.60
N GLN A 169 1.70 6.71 9.29
CA GLN A 169 0.63 7.47 8.65
C GLN A 169 1.16 8.46 7.63
N GLN A 170 2.12 9.31 8.01
CA GLN A 170 2.72 10.30 7.10
C GLN A 170 3.39 9.65 5.90
N GLY A 171 4.11 8.55 6.13
CA GLY A 171 4.76 7.79 5.06
C GLY A 171 3.78 7.20 4.06
N LEU A 172 2.66 6.65 4.53
CA LEU A 172 1.60 6.06 3.70
C LEU A 172 0.74 7.11 3.01
N GLU A 173 0.47 8.25 3.65
CA GLU A 173 -0.17 9.40 3.00
C GLU A 173 0.67 9.90 1.81
N GLU A 174 1.99 9.96 1.98
CA GLU A 174 2.92 10.30 0.89
C GLU A 174 2.93 9.23 -0.21
N THR A 175 2.91 7.93 0.16
CA THR A 175 2.75 6.82 -0.81
C THR A 175 1.50 7.01 -1.65
N CYS A 176 0.36 7.27 -1.00
CA CYS A 176 -0.91 7.52 -1.69
C CYS A 176 -0.82 8.76 -2.60
N ARG A 177 -0.19 9.84 -2.16
CA ARG A 177 0.01 11.05 -2.97
C ARG A 177 0.85 10.76 -4.24
N ILE A 178 1.93 9.98 -4.11
CA ILE A 178 2.75 9.56 -5.25
C ILE A 178 1.93 8.73 -6.22
N LEU A 179 1.23 7.71 -5.73
CA LEU A 179 0.36 6.85 -6.53
C LEU A 179 -0.70 7.66 -7.29
N MET A 180 -1.40 8.56 -6.58
CA MET A 180 -2.47 9.38 -7.18
C MET A 180 -1.97 10.33 -8.25
N ASN A 181 -0.71 10.77 -8.19
CA ASN A 181 -0.10 11.63 -9.21
C ASN A 181 0.55 10.86 -10.37
N ALA A 182 0.78 9.56 -10.23
CA ALA A 182 1.52 8.77 -11.21
C ALA A 182 0.70 8.38 -12.46
N VAL A 183 -0.62 8.26 -12.32
CA VAL A 183 -1.51 7.76 -13.37
C VAL A 183 -2.79 8.58 -13.48
N ASP A 184 -3.47 8.50 -14.62
CA ASP A 184 -4.77 9.12 -14.81
C ASP A 184 -5.90 8.22 -14.27
N TRP A 185 -6.60 8.72 -13.25
CA TRP A 185 -7.72 8.03 -12.59
C TRP A 185 -9.07 8.32 -13.22
N THR A 186 -9.16 9.15 -14.28
CA THR A 186 -10.44 9.61 -14.84
C THR A 186 -11.10 8.58 -15.76
N GLY A 187 -10.36 7.56 -16.21
CA GLY A 187 -10.86 6.51 -17.10
C GLY A 187 -11.70 5.41 -16.43
N GLY A 188 -11.94 5.52 -15.11
CA GLY A 188 -12.58 4.46 -14.32
C GLY A 188 -11.63 3.31 -13.98
N LEU A 189 -11.79 2.73 -12.78
CA LEU A 189 -10.96 1.63 -12.29
C LEU A 189 -11.60 0.26 -12.54
N LEU A 190 -12.91 0.24 -12.65
CA LEU A 190 -13.74 -0.96 -12.83
C LEU A 190 -14.77 -0.69 -13.93
N PRO A 191 -15.07 -1.66 -14.77
CA PRO A 191 -16.06 -1.53 -15.84
C PRO A 191 -17.48 -1.32 -15.30
#